data_3cd21401affa81a12b3446796512963f
#
_entry.id   3cd21401affa81a12b3446796512963f
#
_cell.length_a   1.000
_cell.length_b   1.000
_cell.length_c   1.000
_cell.angle_alpha   90.00
_cell.angle_beta   90.00
_cell.angle_gamma   90.00
#
_symmetry.space_group_name_H-M   'P 1'
#
loop_
_entity.id
_entity.type
_entity.pdbx_description
1 polymer ?
#
loop_
_entity_poly.entity_id
_entity_poly.type
_entity_poly.pdbx_seq_one_letter_code
_entity_poly.pdbx_strand_id
1 'polypeptide(L)'
;VREAEESAWRCINLECIAKSEESIIHFVSKEAMDIDGLGRDIVIRFMKEGLIKQISDIYLLPNKKETILALDGWKEKSYNNLVEGIEASKNKALWRILVGLGIRHVGVIMAKKLAKQISSIFDLQTWTTEQLLELEDIGPKVAESIHQFFSNESNIHLLKELERNGVALIHNELNSEQIANTLAGKTFLFTGTLTKFTRDKAKELVEKNGGTILSGVSAKLSYLVAGAEAGSKLKKAQEIASIQIIDEDDFLKLIE
;
A
#
# COMPACT_ATOMS: atom_id res chain seq x y z
N VAL A 1 -12.82 0.81 -25.68
CA VAL A 1 -12.67 2.16 -26.23
C VAL A 1 -11.25 2.63 -26.00
N ARG A 2 -10.74 3.44 -26.90
CA ARG A 2 -9.44 4.12 -26.79
C ARG A 2 -9.71 5.62 -26.82
N GLU A 3 -9.29 6.34 -25.78
CA GLU A 3 -9.35 7.80 -25.79
C GLU A 3 -8.30 8.37 -26.75
N ALA A 4 -8.59 9.52 -27.37
CA ALA A 4 -7.77 10.06 -28.46
C ALA A 4 -6.29 10.33 -28.06
N GLU A 5 -6.04 10.61 -26.80
CA GLU A 5 -4.71 10.91 -26.26
C GLU A 5 -4.04 9.73 -25.52
N GLU A 6 -4.66 8.54 -25.51
CA GLU A 6 -4.13 7.38 -24.80
C GLU A 6 -3.77 6.23 -25.75
N SER A 7 -2.68 5.53 -25.43
CA SER A 7 -2.29 4.32 -26.16
C SER A 7 -3.05 3.07 -25.72
N ALA A 8 -3.68 3.09 -24.56
CA ALA A 8 -4.33 1.93 -23.96
C ALA A 8 -5.79 1.77 -24.37
N TRP A 9 -6.19 0.51 -24.69
CA TRP A 9 -7.57 0.13 -24.87
C TRP A 9 -8.22 -0.13 -23.52
N ARG A 10 -9.44 0.40 -23.29
CA ARG A 10 -10.17 0.23 -22.03
C ARG A 10 -11.52 -0.43 -22.27
N CYS A 11 -11.88 -1.33 -21.37
CA CYS A 11 -13.22 -1.89 -21.32
C CYS A 11 -14.17 -0.86 -20.69
N ILE A 12 -15.23 -0.50 -21.42
CA ILE A 12 -16.28 0.41 -20.93
C ILE A 12 -17.42 -0.33 -20.23
N ASN A 13 -17.43 -1.66 -20.28
CA ASN A 13 -18.44 -2.44 -19.58
C ASN A 13 -18.23 -2.30 -18.09
N LEU A 14 -19.22 -1.79 -17.38
CA LEU A 14 -19.20 -1.61 -15.92
C LEU A 14 -19.27 -2.95 -15.18
N GLU A 15 -19.89 -3.96 -15.78
CA GLU A 15 -20.05 -5.31 -15.26
C GLU A 15 -18.99 -6.30 -15.78
N CYS A 16 -17.87 -5.80 -16.30
CA CYS A 16 -16.83 -6.66 -16.85
C CYS A 16 -16.13 -7.46 -15.73
N ILE A 17 -16.28 -8.78 -15.78
CA ILE A 17 -15.68 -9.72 -14.81
C ILE A 17 -14.15 -9.53 -14.72
N ALA A 18 -13.47 -9.39 -15.87
CA ALA A 18 -12.01 -9.17 -15.88
C ALA A 18 -11.62 -7.84 -15.20
N LYS A 19 -12.42 -6.79 -15.34
CA LYS A 19 -12.18 -5.50 -14.67
C LYS A 19 -12.42 -5.62 -13.17
N SER A 20 -13.44 -6.34 -12.75
CA SER A 20 -13.72 -6.63 -11.34
C SER A 20 -12.59 -7.47 -10.72
N GLU A 21 -12.13 -8.51 -11.42
CA GLU A 21 -11.02 -9.37 -10.99
C GLU A 21 -9.74 -8.58 -10.76
N GLU A 22 -9.29 -7.78 -11.75
CA GLU A 22 -8.09 -6.97 -11.62
C GLU A 22 -8.23 -5.89 -10.53
N SER A 23 -9.41 -5.33 -10.33
CA SER A 23 -9.70 -4.38 -9.25
C SER A 23 -9.52 -5.01 -7.87
N ILE A 24 -10.03 -6.23 -7.67
CA ILE A 24 -9.88 -6.96 -6.40
C ILE A 24 -8.41 -7.37 -6.18
N ILE A 25 -7.74 -7.86 -7.23
CA ILE A 25 -6.31 -8.22 -7.16
C ILE A 25 -5.46 -6.99 -6.81
N HIS A 26 -5.75 -5.85 -7.43
CA HIS A 26 -5.06 -4.60 -7.11
C HIS A 26 -5.30 -4.18 -5.65
N PHE A 27 -6.55 -4.26 -5.18
CA PHE A 27 -6.92 -3.88 -3.81
C PHE A 27 -6.15 -4.70 -2.77
N VAL A 28 -6.00 -6.01 -2.96
CA VAL A 28 -5.31 -6.88 -1.99
C VAL A 28 -3.79 -6.84 -2.12
N SER A 29 -3.25 -6.21 -3.17
CA SER A 29 -1.82 -6.20 -3.47
C SER A 29 -0.98 -5.51 -2.40
N LYS A 30 0.34 -5.80 -2.40
CA LYS A 30 1.35 -5.23 -1.48
C LYS A 30 1.41 -3.69 -1.54
N GLU A 31 1.12 -3.11 -2.69
CA GLU A 31 1.11 -1.65 -2.89
C GLU A 31 -0.13 -0.97 -2.32
N ALA A 32 -1.22 -1.72 -2.16
CA ALA A 32 -2.49 -1.26 -1.62
C ALA A 32 -2.73 -1.82 -0.20
N MET A 33 -3.76 -2.63 -0.01
CA MET A 33 -4.14 -3.13 1.32
C MET A 33 -3.23 -4.25 1.83
N ASP A 34 -2.38 -4.86 0.99
CA ASP A 34 -1.37 -5.84 1.36
C ASP A 34 -1.94 -6.93 2.29
N ILE A 35 -2.92 -7.66 1.78
CA ILE A 35 -3.63 -8.69 2.55
C ILE A 35 -2.91 -10.02 2.42
N ASP A 36 -2.20 -10.40 3.47
CA ASP A 36 -1.50 -11.68 3.51
C ASP A 36 -2.48 -12.85 3.34
N GLY A 37 -2.04 -13.88 2.63
CA GLY A 37 -2.87 -15.05 2.36
C GLY A 37 -3.89 -14.86 1.22
N LEU A 38 -4.00 -13.68 0.60
CA LEU A 38 -4.93 -13.39 -0.48
C LEU A 38 -4.21 -12.94 -1.76
N GLY A 39 -3.30 -13.77 -2.27
CA GLY A 39 -2.62 -13.53 -3.53
C GLY A 39 -3.53 -13.66 -4.76
N ARG A 40 -3.02 -13.25 -5.94
CA ARG A 40 -3.74 -13.26 -7.23
C ARG A 40 -4.49 -14.58 -7.49
N ASP A 41 -3.82 -15.72 -7.36
CA ASP A 41 -4.40 -17.02 -7.69
C ASP A 41 -5.54 -17.40 -6.73
N ILE A 42 -5.43 -17.00 -5.46
CA ILE A 42 -6.46 -17.23 -4.44
C ILE A 42 -7.67 -16.34 -4.72
N VAL A 43 -7.46 -15.08 -5.08
CA VAL A 43 -8.56 -14.18 -5.48
C VAL A 43 -9.32 -14.77 -6.66
N ILE A 44 -8.62 -15.18 -7.73
CA ILE A 44 -9.24 -15.77 -8.93
C ILE A 44 -10.03 -17.04 -8.55
N ARG A 45 -9.46 -17.90 -7.71
CA ARG A 45 -10.14 -19.10 -7.23
C ARG A 45 -11.41 -18.76 -6.43
N PHE A 46 -11.30 -17.83 -5.48
CA PHE A 46 -12.44 -17.44 -4.64
C PHE A 46 -13.54 -16.74 -5.45
N MET A 47 -13.19 -16.03 -6.50
CA MET A 47 -14.19 -15.49 -7.43
C MET A 47 -14.90 -16.60 -8.21
N LYS A 48 -14.18 -17.60 -8.70
CA LYS A 48 -14.77 -18.77 -9.39
C LYS A 48 -15.70 -19.57 -8.50
N GLU A 49 -15.36 -19.70 -7.22
CA GLU A 49 -16.17 -20.40 -6.21
C GLU A 49 -17.33 -19.50 -5.67
N GLY A 50 -17.45 -18.26 -6.15
CA GLY A 50 -18.49 -17.33 -5.71
C GLY A 50 -18.32 -16.80 -4.28
N LEU A 51 -17.14 -16.96 -3.69
CA LEU A 51 -16.81 -16.45 -2.35
C LEU A 51 -16.59 -14.94 -2.36
N ILE A 52 -16.04 -14.40 -3.44
CA ILE A 52 -15.76 -12.99 -3.66
C ILE A 52 -16.39 -12.57 -5.00
N LYS A 53 -17.16 -11.48 -5.00
CA LYS A 53 -17.71 -10.82 -6.20
C LYS A 53 -17.25 -9.38 -6.31
N GLN A 54 -17.04 -8.73 -5.17
CA GLN A 54 -16.61 -7.35 -5.04
C GLN A 54 -15.62 -7.19 -3.87
N ILE A 55 -14.97 -6.04 -3.80
CA ILE A 55 -13.92 -5.76 -2.80
C ILE A 55 -14.41 -5.96 -1.36
N SER A 56 -15.62 -5.52 -1.03
CA SER A 56 -16.17 -5.63 0.33
C SER A 56 -16.36 -7.08 0.79
N ASP A 57 -16.55 -8.03 -0.14
CA ASP A 57 -16.73 -9.45 0.18
C ASP A 57 -15.48 -10.08 0.82
N ILE A 58 -14.30 -9.48 0.61
CA ILE A 58 -13.04 -9.91 1.23
C ILE A 58 -13.19 -9.95 2.75
N TYR A 59 -13.79 -8.92 3.30
CA TYR A 59 -13.97 -8.77 4.76
C TYR A 59 -15.06 -9.64 5.35
N LEU A 60 -15.83 -10.34 4.49
CA LEU A 60 -16.83 -11.35 4.88
C LEU A 60 -16.27 -12.78 4.85
N LEU A 61 -15.07 -13.00 4.30
CA LEU A 61 -14.42 -14.32 4.24
C LEU A 61 -14.23 -14.99 5.60
N PRO A 62 -13.92 -14.26 6.70
CA PRO A 62 -13.86 -14.86 8.04
C PRO A 62 -15.14 -15.57 8.46
N ASN A 63 -16.30 -15.20 7.91
CA ASN A 63 -17.57 -15.84 8.21
C ASN A 63 -17.87 -17.07 7.33
N LYS A 64 -16.95 -17.41 6.39
CA LYS A 64 -17.14 -18.51 5.43
C LYS A 64 -16.17 -19.69 5.68
N LYS A 65 -15.80 -19.93 6.95
CA LYS A 65 -14.79 -20.91 7.35
C LYS A 65 -15.03 -22.29 6.75
N GLU A 66 -16.21 -22.85 6.95
CA GLU A 66 -16.54 -24.22 6.49
C GLU A 66 -16.43 -24.35 4.97
N THR A 67 -16.91 -23.34 4.23
CA THR A 67 -16.83 -23.31 2.77
C THR A 67 -15.41 -23.25 2.28
N ILE A 68 -14.55 -22.43 2.93
CA ILE A 68 -13.14 -22.28 2.56
C ILE A 68 -12.38 -23.58 2.89
N LEU A 69 -12.61 -24.17 4.04
CA LEU A 69 -11.94 -25.43 4.43
C LEU A 69 -12.36 -26.63 3.57
N ALA A 70 -13.53 -26.58 2.93
CA ALA A 70 -13.95 -27.60 1.98
C ALA A 70 -13.23 -27.52 0.62
N LEU A 71 -12.52 -26.42 0.34
CA LEU A 71 -11.74 -26.27 -0.89
C LEU A 71 -10.45 -27.08 -0.83
N ASP A 72 -10.10 -27.72 -1.93
CA ASP A 72 -8.85 -28.47 -2.04
C ASP A 72 -7.61 -27.59 -1.71
N GLY A 73 -6.69 -28.12 -0.94
CA GLY A 73 -5.47 -27.44 -0.49
C GLY A 73 -5.66 -26.47 0.70
N TRP A 74 -6.89 -26.23 1.17
CA TRP A 74 -7.14 -25.40 2.35
C TRP A 74 -7.17 -26.23 3.63
N LYS A 75 -6.51 -25.72 4.67
CA LYS A 75 -6.46 -26.29 6.03
C LYS A 75 -6.57 -25.16 7.04
N GLU A 76 -6.79 -25.51 8.31
CA GLU A 76 -6.91 -24.56 9.42
C GLU A 76 -5.79 -23.50 9.42
N LYS A 77 -4.54 -23.90 9.21
CA LYS A 77 -3.41 -22.96 9.20
C LYS A 77 -3.52 -21.91 8.09
N SER A 78 -3.84 -22.32 6.86
CA SER A 78 -3.97 -21.38 5.73
C SER A 78 -5.19 -20.47 5.90
N TYR A 79 -6.28 -21.00 6.45
CA TYR A 79 -7.45 -20.22 6.79
C TYR A 79 -7.16 -19.18 7.88
N ASN A 80 -6.47 -19.57 8.97
CA ASN A 80 -6.12 -18.64 10.04
C ASN A 80 -5.20 -17.52 9.55
N ASN A 81 -4.18 -17.84 8.74
CA ASN A 81 -3.32 -16.83 8.13
C ASN A 81 -4.11 -15.83 7.26
N LEU A 82 -5.06 -16.33 6.46
CA LEU A 82 -5.96 -15.48 5.67
C LEU A 82 -6.77 -14.53 6.56
N VAL A 83 -7.38 -15.06 7.62
CA VAL A 83 -8.18 -14.24 8.56
C VAL A 83 -7.31 -13.21 9.24
N GLU A 84 -6.13 -13.58 9.73
CA GLU A 84 -5.17 -12.65 10.34
C GLU A 84 -4.77 -11.54 9.36
N GLY A 85 -4.48 -11.88 8.09
CA GLY A 85 -4.17 -10.90 7.04
C GLY A 85 -5.32 -9.93 6.77
N ILE A 86 -6.55 -10.44 6.71
CA ILE A 86 -7.76 -9.61 6.53
C ILE A 86 -7.95 -8.67 7.73
N GLU A 87 -7.88 -9.17 8.97
CA GLU A 87 -8.06 -8.36 10.18
C GLU A 87 -6.97 -7.29 10.29
N ALA A 88 -5.71 -7.65 10.03
CA ALA A 88 -4.60 -6.70 10.02
C ALA A 88 -4.78 -5.59 8.98
N SER A 89 -5.43 -5.89 7.85
CA SER A 89 -5.66 -4.92 6.79
C SER A 89 -6.69 -3.84 7.16
N LYS A 90 -7.64 -4.14 8.07
CA LYS A 90 -8.70 -3.20 8.47
C LYS A 90 -8.19 -1.88 9.03
N ASN A 91 -7.01 -1.92 9.66
CA ASN A 91 -6.41 -0.77 10.32
C ASN A 91 -5.22 -0.18 9.54
N LYS A 92 -5.09 -0.45 8.27
CA LYS A 92 -4.02 0.13 7.45
C LYS A 92 -4.26 1.62 7.19
N ALA A 93 -3.18 2.34 6.89
CA ALA A 93 -3.22 3.78 6.64
C ALA A 93 -4.17 4.14 5.50
N LEU A 94 -4.91 5.24 5.64
CA LEU A 94 -5.94 5.70 4.71
C LEU A 94 -5.45 5.82 3.26
N TRP A 95 -4.18 6.21 3.04
CA TRP A 95 -3.61 6.28 1.70
C TRP A 95 -3.58 4.93 0.98
N ARG A 96 -3.45 3.81 1.70
CA ARG A 96 -3.45 2.46 1.12
C ARG A 96 -4.81 2.10 0.54
N ILE A 97 -5.88 2.53 1.22
CA ILE A 97 -7.25 2.37 0.73
C ILE A 97 -7.44 3.19 -0.56
N LEU A 98 -7.00 4.45 -0.58
CA LEU A 98 -7.05 5.30 -1.78
C LEU A 98 -6.33 4.66 -2.97
N VAL A 99 -5.16 4.05 -2.75
CA VAL A 99 -4.46 3.28 -3.78
C VAL A 99 -5.29 2.07 -4.21
N GLY A 100 -5.79 1.29 -3.24
CA GLY A 100 -6.55 0.06 -3.48
C GLY A 100 -7.86 0.27 -4.26
N LEU A 101 -8.49 1.44 -4.11
CA LEU A 101 -9.68 1.81 -4.89
C LEU A 101 -9.40 1.99 -6.38
N GLY A 102 -8.13 2.08 -6.80
CA GLY A 102 -7.75 2.17 -8.20
C GLY A 102 -8.23 3.44 -8.89
N ILE A 103 -8.33 4.56 -8.17
CA ILE A 103 -8.73 5.85 -8.74
C ILE A 103 -7.70 6.26 -9.79
N ARG A 104 -8.18 6.55 -11.00
CA ARG A 104 -7.30 6.90 -12.12
C ARG A 104 -6.39 8.08 -11.77
N HIS A 105 -5.12 7.97 -12.13
CA HIS A 105 -4.06 8.97 -11.84
C HIS A 105 -3.72 9.14 -10.35
N VAL A 106 -4.33 8.38 -9.44
CA VAL A 106 -4.02 8.41 -8.01
C VAL A 106 -3.14 7.21 -7.67
N GLY A 107 -1.83 7.37 -7.80
CA GLY A 107 -0.82 6.41 -7.32
C GLY A 107 -0.42 6.66 -5.87
N VAL A 108 0.52 5.88 -5.35
CA VAL A 108 0.98 5.91 -3.94
C VAL A 108 1.34 7.32 -3.47
N ILE A 109 2.09 8.09 -4.27
CA ILE A 109 2.53 9.45 -3.88
C ILE A 109 1.32 10.37 -3.72
N MET A 110 0.41 10.36 -4.69
CA MET A 110 -0.79 11.18 -4.66
C MET A 110 -1.75 10.76 -3.54
N ALA A 111 -1.95 9.47 -3.34
CA ALA A 111 -2.77 8.94 -2.26
C ALA A 111 -2.25 9.36 -0.87
N LYS A 112 -0.92 9.36 -0.67
CA LYS A 112 -0.30 9.86 0.57
C LYS A 112 -0.52 11.35 0.78
N LYS A 113 -0.46 12.17 -0.29
CA LYS A 113 -0.76 13.61 -0.21
C LYS A 113 -2.23 13.85 0.13
N LEU A 114 -3.15 13.20 -0.57
CA LEU A 114 -4.59 13.30 -0.29
C LEU A 114 -4.95 12.88 1.14
N ALA A 115 -4.41 11.75 1.60
CA ALA A 115 -4.70 11.24 2.94
C ALA A 115 -4.29 12.20 4.06
N LYS A 116 -3.30 13.08 3.84
CA LYS A 116 -2.89 14.10 4.81
C LYS A 116 -3.84 15.30 4.89
N GLN A 117 -4.67 15.50 3.87
CA GLN A 117 -5.56 16.65 3.75
C GLN A 117 -6.99 16.35 4.22
N ILE A 118 -7.28 15.09 4.53
CA ILE A 118 -8.63 14.62 4.87
C ILE A 118 -8.63 13.92 6.22
N SER A 119 -9.69 14.08 6.97
CA SER A 119 -9.95 13.35 8.22
C SER A 119 -10.64 12.02 7.96
N SER A 120 -11.47 11.96 6.92
CA SER A 120 -12.19 10.78 6.46
C SER A 120 -12.12 10.68 4.94
N ILE A 121 -12.15 9.45 4.41
CA ILE A 121 -12.25 9.24 2.95
C ILE A 121 -13.50 9.89 2.36
N PHE A 122 -14.58 10.03 3.16
CA PHE A 122 -15.82 10.65 2.76
C PHE A 122 -15.72 12.18 2.59
N ASP A 123 -14.69 12.82 3.12
CA ASP A 123 -14.45 14.25 2.90
C ASP A 123 -14.30 14.55 1.41
N LEU A 124 -13.66 13.63 0.66
CA LEU A 124 -13.48 13.77 -0.79
C LEU A 124 -14.79 13.74 -1.58
N GLN A 125 -15.90 13.29 -0.99
CA GLN A 125 -17.22 13.36 -1.62
C GLN A 125 -17.76 14.78 -1.70
N THR A 126 -17.34 15.64 -0.78
CA THR A 126 -17.80 17.03 -0.70
C THR A 126 -16.89 18.01 -1.42
N TRP A 127 -15.68 17.57 -1.81
CA TRP A 127 -14.70 18.44 -2.44
C TRP A 127 -15.04 18.69 -3.91
N THR A 128 -14.99 19.98 -4.29
CA THR A 128 -15.14 20.37 -5.70
C THR A 128 -13.84 20.17 -6.47
N THR A 129 -13.92 20.18 -7.80
CA THR A 129 -12.74 20.11 -8.66
C THR A 129 -11.79 21.28 -8.40
N GLU A 130 -12.32 22.48 -8.13
CA GLU A 130 -11.54 23.68 -7.82
C GLU A 130 -10.73 23.50 -6.53
N GLN A 131 -11.35 22.99 -5.46
CA GLN A 131 -10.67 22.70 -4.19
C GLN A 131 -9.57 21.63 -4.36
N LEU A 132 -9.80 20.63 -5.19
CA LEU A 132 -8.77 19.64 -5.51
C LEU A 132 -7.60 20.26 -6.27
N LEU A 133 -7.84 21.22 -7.15
CA LEU A 133 -6.80 21.94 -7.91
C LEU A 133 -5.95 22.88 -7.05
N GLU A 134 -6.40 23.27 -5.86
CA GLU A 134 -5.62 24.06 -4.91
C GLU A 134 -4.50 23.23 -4.25
N LEU A 135 -4.59 21.90 -4.31
CA LEU A 135 -3.56 21.04 -3.75
C LEU A 135 -2.36 20.92 -4.69
N GLU A 136 -1.17 20.99 -4.10
CA GLU A 136 0.11 20.86 -4.84
C GLU A 136 0.16 19.52 -5.60
N ASP A 137 0.58 19.55 -6.85
CA ASP A 137 0.70 18.41 -7.78
C ASP A 137 -0.63 17.78 -8.23
N ILE A 138 -1.79 18.35 -7.90
CA ILE A 138 -3.07 17.91 -8.46
C ILE A 138 -3.40 18.73 -9.70
N GLY A 139 -3.23 18.08 -10.87
CA GLY A 139 -3.65 18.67 -12.15
C GLY A 139 -5.11 18.36 -12.50
N PRO A 140 -5.66 18.98 -13.56
CA PRO A 140 -7.07 18.84 -13.95
C PRO A 140 -7.51 17.37 -14.13
N LYS A 141 -6.69 16.53 -14.77
CA LYS A 141 -7.01 15.11 -15.00
C LYS A 141 -7.12 14.31 -13.69
N VAL A 142 -6.30 14.64 -12.69
CA VAL A 142 -6.33 13.98 -11.38
C VAL A 142 -7.56 14.43 -10.60
N ALA A 143 -7.80 15.76 -10.54
CA ALA A 143 -8.95 16.35 -9.87
C ALA A 143 -10.27 15.80 -10.43
N GLU A 144 -10.40 15.75 -11.75
CA GLU A 144 -11.56 15.18 -12.41
C GLU A 144 -11.76 13.69 -12.07
N SER A 145 -10.68 12.89 -12.08
CA SER A 145 -10.76 11.46 -11.76
C SER A 145 -11.19 11.21 -10.32
N ILE A 146 -10.72 12.02 -9.37
CA ILE A 146 -11.14 11.96 -7.96
C ILE A 146 -12.61 12.35 -7.86
N HIS A 147 -13.01 13.47 -8.41
CA HIS A 147 -14.37 13.94 -8.36
C HIS A 147 -15.35 12.94 -8.98
N GLN A 148 -15.02 12.36 -10.15
CA GLN A 148 -15.84 11.34 -10.81
C GLN A 148 -15.98 10.07 -9.94
N PHE A 149 -14.89 9.64 -9.27
CA PHE A 149 -14.94 8.48 -8.40
C PHE A 149 -15.88 8.70 -7.22
N PHE A 150 -15.77 9.83 -6.52
CA PHE A 150 -16.55 10.13 -5.32
C PHE A 150 -17.97 10.64 -5.62
N SER A 151 -18.26 11.02 -6.86
CA SER A 151 -19.63 11.32 -7.32
C SER A 151 -20.41 10.06 -7.73
N ASN A 152 -19.76 8.91 -7.84
CA ASN A 152 -20.39 7.66 -8.24
C ASN A 152 -21.01 6.94 -7.04
N GLU A 153 -22.33 6.76 -7.05
CA GLU A 153 -23.08 6.12 -5.95
C GLU A 153 -22.60 4.70 -5.65
N SER A 154 -22.22 3.92 -6.67
CA SER A 154 -21.72 2.55 -6.45
C SER A 154 -20.40 2.53 -5.70
N ASN A 155 -19.52 3.51 -5.95
CA ASN A 155 -18.26 3.64 -5.22
C ASN A 155 -18.51 4.09 -3.77
N ILE A 156 -19.45 4.99 -3.55
CA ILE A 156 -19.83 5.41 -2.19
C ILE A 156 -20.48 4.25 -1.43
N HIS A 157 -21.30 3.44 -2.11
CA HIS A 157 -21.85 2.22 -1.51
C HIS A 157 -20.74 1.25 -1.09
N LEU A 158 -19.75 1.00 -1.94
CA LEU A 158 -18.57 0.18 -1.62
C LEU A 158 -17.85 0.70 -0.37
N LEU A 159 -17.60 2.01 -0.29
CA LEU A 159 -16.95 2.61 0.89
C LEU A 159 -17.75 2.38 2.17
N LYS A 160 -19.08 2.57 2.12
CA LYS A 160 -19.94 2.30 3.27
C LYS A 160 -19.96 0.83 3.68
N GLU A 161 -19.86 -0.09 2.73
CA GLU A 161 -19.73 -1.52 3.03
C GLU A 161 -18.38 -1.85 3.68
N LEU A 162 -17.28 -1.26 3.20
CA LEU A 162 -15.97 -1.41 3.81
C LEU A 162 -15.98 -0.92 5.27
N GLU A 163 -16.57 0.25 5.52
CA GLU A 163 -16.71 0.81 6.86
C GLU A 163 -17.56 -0.11 7.77
N ARG A 164 -18.71 -0.61 7.29
CA ARG A 164 -19.55 -1.56 8.03
C ARG A 164 -18.84 -2.87 8.37
N ASN A 165 -17.92 -3.29 7.52
CA ASN A 165 -17.08 -4.47 7.73
C ASN A 165 -15.86 -4.19 8.63
N GLY A 166 -15.74 -2.97 9.17
CA GLY A 166 -14.74 -2.58 10.15
C GLY A 166 -13.44 -2.05 9.55
N VAL A 167 -13.41 -1.71 8.26
CA VAL A 167 -12.24 -1.04 7.65
C VAL A 167 -12.20 0.42 8.10
N ALA A 168 -11.07 0.86 8.64
CA ALA A 168 -10.88 2.22 9.10
C ALA A 168 -10.73 3.19 7.90
N LEU A 169 -11.79 3.94 7.59
CA LEU A 169 -11.83 4.94 6.51
C LEU A 169 -11.57 6.36 6.99
N ILE A 170 -11.05 6.49 8.20
CA ILE A 170 -10.68 7.77 8.83
C ILE A 170 -9.15 7.90 8.90
N HIS A 171 -8.68 9.13 8.87
CA HIS A 171 -7.29 9.42 9.19
C HIS A 171 -7.09 9.15 10.69
N ASN A 172 -6.60 7.97 11.00
CA ASN A 172 -6.26 7.63 12.38
C ASN A 172 -4.79 8.03 12.59
N GLU A 173 -4.54 8.97 13.50
CA GLU A 173 -3.16 9.37 13.86
C GLU A 173 -2.33 8.19 14.37
N LEU A 174 -2.98 7.16 14.92
CA LEU A 174 -2.35 5.90 15.31
C LEU A 174 -1.94 5.04 14.10
N ASN A 175 -2.60 5.23 12.94
CA ASN A 175 -2.34 4.54 11.66
C ASN A 175 -1.75 5.47 10.59
N SER A 176 -1.71 6.80 10.80
CA SER A 176 -0.68 7.60 10.18
C SER A 176 0.60 6.95 10.68
N GLU A 177 1.33 6.29 9.78
CA GLU A 177 2.70 5.91 10.06
C GLU A 177 3.28 7.18 10.67
N GLN A 178 3.40 7.24 12.01
CA GLN A 178 4.15 8.29 12.66
C GLN A 178 5.50 8.18 11.98
N ILE A 179 5.77 9.11 11.09
CA ILE A 179 7.12 9.33 10.66
C ILE A 179 7.76 9.81 11.95
N ALA A 180 8.24 8.86 12.75
CA ALA A 180 9.17 9.19 13.79
C ALA A 180 10.32 9.83 13.01
N ASN A 181 10.43 11.14 13.06
CA ASN A 181 11.41 11.90 12.27
C ASN A 181 12.83 11.69 12.80
N THR A 182 13.09 10.56 13.48
CA THR A 182 14.39 10.19 14.04
C THR A 182 15.47 10.09 12.96
N LEU A 183 15.09 9.76 11.73
CA LEU A 183 16.00 9.66 10.59
C LEU A 183 15.81 10.77 9.56
N ALA A 184 15.10 11.85 9.89
CA ALA A 184 14.85 12.97 8.98
C ALA A 184 16.15 13.55 8.41
N GLY A 185 16.22 13.68 7.08
CA GLY A 185 17.39 14.19 6.37
C GLY A 185 18.56 13.21 6.28
N LYS A 186 18.45 12.01 6.85
CA LYS A 186 19.50 10.97 6.78
C LYS A 186 19.21 10.03 5.61
N THR A 187 20.28 9.54 4.98
CA THR A 187 20.21 8.63 3.85
C THR A 187 20.87 7.30 4.18
N PHE A 188 20.27 6.21 3.74
CA PHE A 188 20.66 4.85 4.08
C PHE A 188 20.92 3.99 2.86
N LEU A 189 21.87 3.07 2.98
CA LEU A 189 22.12 2.01 2.01
C LEU A 189 22.39 0.71 2.77
N PHE A 190 21.72 -0.36 2.39
CA PHE A 190 21.90 -1.70 2.97
C PHE A 190 22.75 -2.57 2.04
N THR A 191 23.72 -3.30 2.61
CA THR A 191 24.61 -4.20 1.87
C THR A 191 24.84 -5.49 2.64
N GLY A 192 25.16 -6.58 1.93
CA GLY A 192 25.33 -7.90 2.55
C GLY A 192 24.00 -8.61 2.81
N THR A 193 24.07 -9.75 3.51
CA THR A 193 22.91 -10.54 3.93
C THR A 193 22.43 -10.04 5.27
N LEU A 194 21.20 -9.52 5.30
CA LEU A 194 20.54 -9.10 6.54
C LEU A 194 19.91 -10.31 7.22
N THR A 195 20.05 -10.40 8.53
CA THR A 195 19.61 -11.54 9.34
C THR A 195 18.38 -11.21 10.20
N LYS A 196 18.20 -9.95 10.62
CA LYS A 196 17.14 -9.53 11.53
C LYS A 196 15.87 -9.07 10.81
N PHE A 197 15.99 -8.60 9.58
CA PHE A 197 14.88 -8.15 8.76
C PHE A 197 15.19 -8.29 7.27
N THR A 198 14.14 -8.33 6.44
CA THR A 198 14.30 -8.34 4.98
C THR A 198 14.70 -6.94 4.48
N ARG A 199 15.25 -6.85 3.26
CA ARG A 199 15.58 -5.55 2.62
C ARG A 199 14.34 -4.66 2.45
N ASP A 200 13.19 -5.25 2.15
CA ASP A 200 11.93 -4.52 2.04
C ASP A 200 11.51 -3.95 3.39
N LYS A 201 11.66 -4.74 4.46
CA LYS A 201 11.39 -4.27 5.83
C LYS A 201 12.34 -3.17 6.27
N ALA A 202 13.63 -3.30 5.93
CA ALA A 202 14.63 -2.26 6.18
C ALA A 202 14.25 -0.93 5.50
N LYS A 203 13.81 -1.00 4.23
CA LYS A 203 13.33 0.17 3.48
C LYS A 203 12.12 0.81 4.15
N GLU A 204 11.14 0.00 4.52
CA GLU A 204 9.94 0.46 5.24
C GLU A 204 10.30 1.16 6.56
N LEU A 205 11.22 0.58 7.33
CA LEU A 205 11.68 1.17 8.60
C LEU A 205 12.36 2.52 8.41
N VAL A 206 13.23 2.67 7.40
CA VAL A 206 13.86 3.96 7.10
C VAL A 206 12.84 5.01 6.67
N GLU A 207 11.95 4.65 5.74
CA GLU A 207 10.92 5.56 5.23
C GLU A 207 9.92 5.95 6.33
N LYS A 208 9.55 5.01 7.19
CA LYS A 208 8.71 5.23 8.39
C LYS A 208 9.30 6.23 9.37
N ASN A 209 10.63 6.29 9.44
CA ASN A 209 11.36 7.18 10.35
C ASN A 209 11.86 8.46 9.66
N GLY A 210 11.36 8.78 8.46
CA GLY A 210 11.67 10.02 7.74
C GLY A 210 13.00 10.02 7.01
N GLY A 211 13.69 8.88 6.93
CA GLY A 211 14.93 8.70 6.18
C GLY A 211 14.70 8.40 4.70
N THR A 212 15.78 8.40 3.92
CA THR A 212 15.75 8.09 2.48
C THR A 212 16.69 6.94 2.14
N ILE A 213 16.26 6.02 1.27
CA ILE A 213 17.10 4.92 0.77
C ILE A 213 17.82 5.33 -0.51
N LEU A 214 19.13 5.07 -0.57
CA LEU A 214 19.92 5.21 -1.78
C LEU A 214 20.23 3.84 -2.40
N SER A 215 20.39 3.80 -3.72
CA SER A 215 20.75 2.58 -4.47
C SER A 215 22.25 2.33 -4.55
N GLY A 216 23.09 3.36 -4.30
CA GLY A 216 24.53 3.31 -4.43
C GLY A 216 25.27 4.15 -3.39
N VAL A 217 26.57 3.87 -3.24
CA VAL A 217 27.47 4.62 -2.37
C VAL A 217 27.84 5.94 -3.05
N SER A 218 27.61 7.06 -2.37
CA SER A 218 27.97 8.41 -2.81
C SER A 218 28.21 9.30 -1.60
N ALA A 219 28.78 10.49 -1.81
CA ALA A 219 28.99 11.48 -0.74
C ALA A 219 27.69 11.95 -0.05
N LYS A 220 26.52 11.67 -0.64
CA LYS A 220 25.20 11.95 -0.06
C LYS A 220 24.74 10.88 0.92
N LEU A 221 25.44 9.74 1.02
CA LEU A 221 25.08 8.65 1.91
C LEU A 221 25.48 8.99 3.35
N SER A 222 24.51 8.94 4.27
CA SER A 222 24.76 9.15 5.70
C SER A 222 25.20 7.86 6.39
N TYR A 223 24.48 6.78 6.13
CA TYR A 223 24.68 5.49 6.80
C TYR A 223 24.75 4.34 5.81
N LEU A 224 25.78 3.49 5.93
CA LEU A 224 25.82 2.17 5.32
C LEU A 224 25.53 1.12 6.39
N VAL A 225 24.42 0.41 6.27
CA VAL A 225 24.09 -0.72 7.14
C VAL A 225 24.66 -1.99 6.52
N ALA A 226 25.62 -2.60 7.20
CA ALA A 226 26.34 -3.78 6.73
C ALA A 226 25.85 -5.05 7.43
N GLY A 227 25.19 -5.92 6.69
CA GLY A 227 24.91 -7.30 7.11
C GLY A 227 26.10 -8.24 6.85
N ALA A 228 25.86 -9.53 7.02
CA ALA A 228 26.90 -10.55 6.77
C ALA A 228 27.36 -10.53 5.31
N GLU A 229 28.64 -10.82 5.10
CA GLU A 229 29.28 -10.87 3.78
C GLU A 229 29.11 -9.59 2.93
N ALA A 230 29.19 -8.42 3.57
CA ALA A 230 29.12 -7.14 2.90
C ALA A 230 30.32 -6.98 1.93
N GLY A 231 30.02 -6.86 0.63
CA GLY A 231 31.00 -6.89 -0.45
C GLY A 231 31.55 -5.51 -0.86
N SER A 232 31.63 -5.25 -2.18
CA SER A 232 32.26 -4.06 -2.77
C SER A 232 31.69 -2.72 -2.31
N LYS A 233 30.40 -2.67 -1.92
CA LYS A 233 29.78 -1.43 -1.41
C LYS A 233 30.35 -1.01 -0.05
N LEU A 234 30.71 -1.97 0.81
CA LEU A 234 31.35 -1.71 2.10
C LEU A 234 32.73 -1.08 1.88
N LYS A 235 33.55 -1.65 0.99
CA LYS A 235 34.90 -1.10 0.65
C LYS A 235 34.82 0.34 0.14
N LYS A 236 33.88 0.62 -0.77
CA LYS A 236 33.65 1.98 -1.29
C LYS A 236 33.16 2.96 -0.21
N ALA A 237 32.36 2.52 0.74
CA ALA A 237 31.91 3.39 1.83
C ALA A 237 33.04 3.72 2.81
N GLN A 238 34.00 2.80 3.04
CA GLN A 238 35.17 3.02 3.89
C GLN A 238 36.11 4.10 3.33
N GLU A 239 36.07 4.34 2.03
CA GLU A 239 36.87 5.37 1.37
C GLU A 239 36.29 6.79 1.54
N ILE A 240 35.03 6.92 2.04
CA ILE A 240 34.35 8.20 2.17
C ILE A 240 34.11 8.48 3.66
N ALA A 241 34.93 9.38 4.22
CA ALA A 241 34.94 9.68 5.66
C ALA A 241 33.58 10.19 6.23
N SER A 242 32.70 10.72 5.38
CA SER A 242 31.36 11.21 5.81
C SER A 242 30.33 10.11 6.02
N ILE A 243 30.60 8.87 5.59
CA ILE A 243 29.66 7.76 5.70
C ILE A 243 29.90 7.01 7.02
N GLN A 244 28.86 6.90 7.83
CA GLN A 244 28.90 6.05 9.02
C GLN A 244 28.52 4.62 8.64
N ILE A 245 29.40 3.66 8.96
CA ILE A 245 29.16 2.24 8.74
C ILE A 245 28.65 1.66 10.06
N ILE A 246 27.45 1.09 10.03
CA ILE A 246 26.76 0.52 11.19
C ILE A 246 26.28 -0.89 10.88
N ASP A 247 26.01 -1.67 11.92
CA ASP A 247 25.37 -2.98 11.79
C ASP A 247 23.84 -2.90 11.91
N GLU A 248 23.18 -4.06 11.89
CA GLU A 248 21.71 -4.16 12.00
C GLU A 248 21.21 -3.74 13.40
N ASP A 249 21.99 -4.00 14.45
CA ASP A 249 21.65 -3.62 15.83
C ASP A 249 21.71 -2.11 16.04
N ASP A 250 22.77 -1.50 15.57
CA ASP A 250 22.93 -0.06 15.66
C ASP A 250 21.89 0.68 14.81
N PHE A 251 21.52 0.10 13.65
CA PHE A 251 20.41 0.65 12.87
C PHE A 251 19.09 0.60 13.63
N LEU A 252 18.78 -0.50 14.33
CA LEU A 252 17.55 -0.61 15.12
C LEU A 252 17.52 0.40 16.28
N LYS A 253 18.66 0.63 16.96
CA LYS A 253 18.78 1.67 17.99
C LYS A 253 18.56 3.10 17.48
N LEU A 254 18.84 3.35 16.18
CA LEU A 254 18.61 4.67 15.59
C LEU A 254 17.13 4.98 15.35
N ILE A 255 16.28 3.98 15.36
CA ILE A 255 14.84 4.10 15.10
C ILE A 255 13.97 3.87 16.34
N GLU A 256 14.59 3.51 17.48
CA GLU A 256 13.95 3.51 18.80
C GLU A 256 13.89 4.95 19.36
#